data_512476ec1fe506ea3337ffa62b64bc3a
#
_entry.id   512476ec1fe506ea3337ffa62b64bc3a
#
_cell.length_a   1.000
_cell.length_b   1.000
_cell.length_c   1.000
_cell.angle_alpha   90.00
_cell.angle_beta   90.00
_cell.angle_gamma   90.00
#
_symmetry.space_group_name_H-M   'P 1'
#
loop_
_entity.id
_entity.type
_entity.pdbx_description
1 polymer ?
#
loop_
_entity_poly.entity_id
_entity_poly.type
_entity_poly.pdbx_seq_one_letter_code
_entity_poly.pdbx_strand_id
1 'polypeptide(L)'
;MKSMRILAPVLVAAAFFGAVPTAGAQTVLTMSSWVGPTHLLTRDVLQAWATSVEKATNGRVKFQMLPKAPSAAPGTFDAVRDGLVDVSYVTASYTPARHPLPLVAELPGAGATAEINSVAFSRIHWKYLQAANEYKGVKLLGVFTHGPGQMFLVKKKVDSLDDLAGLKIRTGGGIAEQAAKALGASPFVKPAPDSYELLSAGVAAGTFFPSESIKSFNLEKVIHFATFFPGGFYSSSFGFFMNQDKW
;
A
#
# COMPACT_ATOMS: atom_id res chain seq x y z
N MET A 1 3.29 -74.36 63.78
CA MET A 1 4.00 -73.67 62.73
C MET A 1 3.02 -72.80 62.00
N LYS A 2 3.05 -71.46 62.21
CA LYS A 2 2.14 -70.48 61.58
C LYS A 2 2.88 -69.82 60.44
N SER A 3 2.40 -69.98 59.19
CA SER A 3 2.91 -69.35 58.04
C SER A 3 2.37 -67.89 57.91
N MET A 4 3.31 -66.94 57.93
CA MET A 4 3.04 -65.51 57.82
C MET A 4 3.06 -65.14 56.32
N ARG A 5 1.91 -64.77 55.77
CA ARG A 5 1.81 -64.24 54.37
C ARG A 5 2.11 -62.75 54.40
N ILE A 6 3.19 -62.36 53.72
CA ILE A 6 3.53 -60.96 53.49
C ILE A 6 2.75 -60.47 52.24
N LEU A 7 1.83 -59.53 52.44
CA LEU A 7 1.19 -58.78 51.33
C LEU A 7 2.15 -57.63 50.94
N ALA A 8 2.62 -57.62 49.68
CA ALA A 8 3.34 -56.52 49.10
C ALA A 8 2.31 -55.47 48.50
N PRO A 9 2.47 -54.20 48.78
CA PRO A 9 1.59 -53.18 48.15
C PRO A 9 2.08 -52.94 46.72
N VAL A 10 1.16 -53.10 45.74
CA VAL A 10 1.35 -52.68 44.34
C VAL A 10 1.19 -51.18 44.24
N LEU A 11 2.26 -50.47 44.02
CA LEU A 11 2.21 -49.01 43.74
C LEU A 11 1.81 -48.82 42.26
N VAL A 12 0.58 -48.36 42.03
CA VAL A 12 0.09 -47.91 40.72
C VAL A 12 0.63 -46.49 40.48
N ALA A 13 1.69 -46.34 39.71
CA ALA A 13 2.15 -45.05 39.23
C ALA A 13 1.21 -44.56 38.11
N ALA A 14 0.30 -43.68 38.42
CA ALA A 14 -0.51 -42.98 37.42
C ALA A 14 0.40 -41.98 36.64
N ALA A 15 0.80 -42.38 35.44
CA ALA A 15 1.52 -41.46 34.51
C ALA A 15 0.52 -40.39 34.03
N PHE A 16 0.63 -39.20 34.60
CA PHE A 16 0.01 -38.01 34.03
C PHE A 16 0.77 -37.64 32.73
N PHE A 17 0.30 -38.13 31.61
CA PHE A 17 0.65 -37.54 30.31
C PHE A 17 0.02 -36.16 30.22
N GLY A 18 0.67 -35.14 30.75
CA GLY A 18 0.36 -33.76 30.49
C GLY A 18 0.50 -33.52 28.97
N ALA A 19 -0.61 -33.24 28.30
CA ALA A 19 -0.56 -32.76 26.91
C ALA A 19 0.25 -31.46 26.91
N VAL A 20 1.50 -31.55 26.48
CA VAL A 20 2.31 -30.36 26.18
C VAL A 20 1.62 -29.66 25.01
N PRO A 21 1.10 -28.43 25.18
CA PRO A 21 0.56 -27.71 24.05
C PRO A 21 1.68 -27.58 23.03
N THR A 22 1.54 -28.20 21.87
CA THR A 22 2.42 -27.95 20.73
C THR A 22 2.26 -26.48 20.40
N ALA A 23 3.21 -25.65 20.84
CA ALA A 23 3.32 -24.29 20.39
C ALA A 23 3.51 -24.37 18.86
N GLY A 24 2.43 -24.11 18.12
CA GLY A 24 2.50 -24.07 16.66
C GLY A 24 3.64 -23.12 16.27
N ALA A 25 4.50 -23.53 15.35
CA ALA A 25 5.62 -22.72 14.92
C ALA A 25 5.11 -21.33 14.49
N GLN A 26 5.65 -20.28 15.09
CA GLN A 26 5.32 -18.91 14.76
C GLN A 26 5.89 -18.57 13.38
N THR A 27 5.04 -18.10 12.46
CA THR A 27 5.45 -17.62 11.15
C THR A 27 5.73 -16.12 11.26
N VAL A 28 6.96 -15.69 10.91
CA VAL A 28 7.31 -14.27 10.83
C VAL A 28 7.45 -13.89 9.37
N LEU A 29 6.64 -12.93 8.92
CA LEU A 29 6.65 -12.39 7.56
C LEU A 29 7.31 -11.02 7.56
N THR A 30 8.15 -10.77 6.57
CA THR A 30 8.73 -9.44 6.34
C THR A 30 7.73 -8.56 5.62
N MET A 31 7.70 -7.28 6.00
CA MET A 31 6.83 -6.26 5.40
C MET A 31 7.64 -5.01 5.05
N SER A 32 7.35 -4.37 3.93
CA SER A 32 8.01 -3.12 3.58
C SER A 32 7.02 -2.06 3.11
N SER A 33 7.41 -0.81 3.30
CA SER A 33 6.75 0.36 2.74
C SER A 33 7.77 1.22 2.02
N TRP A 34 7.43 1.68 0.82
CA TRP A 34 8.25 2.62 0.05
C TRP A 34 8.06 4.08 0.48
N VAL A 35 7.19 4.35 1.44
CA VAL A 35 7.05 5.64 2.13
C VAL A 35 7.46 5.52 3.60
N GLY A 36 7.74 6.66 4.23
CA GLY A 36 8.24 6.70 5.61
C GLY A 36 7.27 6.08 6.64
N PRO A 37 7.78 5.76 7.85
CA PRO A 37 6.99 5.08 8.88
C PRO A 37 5.82 5.90 9.41
N THR A 38 5.91 7.23 9.34
CA THR A 38 4.85 8.16 9.77
C THR A 38 3.79 8.42 8.72
N HIS A 39 4.01 7.97 7.48
CA HIS A 39 3.03 8.11 6.40
C HIS A 39 1.79 7.28 6.70
N LEU A 40 0.60 7.81 6.42
CA LEU A 40 -0.69 7.16 6.71
C LEU A 40 -0.77 5.73 6.14
N LEU A 41 -0.28 5.48 4.92
CA LEU A 41 -0.30 4.15 4.32
C LEU A 41 0.56 3.14 5.09
N THR A 42 1.67 3.56 5.68
CA THR A 42 2.49 2.68 6.52
C THR A 42 1.84 2.45 7.87
N ARG A 43 1.42 3.55 8.54
CA ARG A 43 0.90 3.50 9.91
C ARG A 43 -0.51 2.93 9.99
N ASP A 44 -1.43 3.50 9.19
CA ASP A 44 -2.87 3.26 9.34
C ASP A 44 -3.40 2.15 8.43
N VAL A 45 -2.65 1.77 7.39
CA VAL A 45 -3.02 0.66 6.51
C VAL A 45 -2.16 -0.57 6.78
N LEU A 46 -0.85 -0.52 6.53
CA LEU A 46 0.01 -1.71 6.67
C LEU A 46 0.13 -2.21 8.11
N GLN A 47 0.54 -1.33 9.03
CA GLN A 47 0.76 -1.71 10.43
C GLN A 47 -0.55 -2.07 11.13
N ALA A 48 -1.64 -1.35 10.85
CA ALA A 48 -2.95 -1.66 11.40
C ALA A 48 -3.47 -3.02 10.90
N TRP A 49 -3.29 -3.32 9.60
CA TRP A 49 -3.61 -4.63 9.04
C TRP A 49 -2.77 -5.74 9.67
N ALA A 50 -1.45 -5.55 9.75
CA ALA A 50 -0.55 -6.52 10.39
C ALA A 50 -0.97 -6.83 11.83
N THR A 51 -1.25 -5.81 12.63
CA THR A 51 -1.75 -5.95 14.01
C THR A 51 -3.06 -6.75 14.05
N SER A 52 -3.96 -6.50 13.10
CA SER A 52 -5.24 -7.23 13.01
C SER A 52 -5.03 -8.72 12.70
N VAL A 53 -4.11 -9.05 11.80
CA VAL A 53 -3.75 -10.43 11.46
C VAL A 53 -3.06 -11.13 12.65
N GLU A 54 -2.12 -10.46 13.32
CA GLU A 54 -1.47 -11.00 14.51
C GLU A 54 -2.49 -11.35 15.59
N LYS A 55 -3.45 -10.44 15.84
CA LYS A 55 -4.55 -10.68 16.79
C LYS A 55 -5.45 -11.84 16.33
N ALA A 56 -5.87 -11.87 15.09
CA ALA A 56 -6.76 -12.91 14.56
C ALA A 56 -6.12 -14.30 14.57
N THR A 57 -4.81 -14.37 14.47
CA THR A 57 -4.03 -15.60 14.49
C THR A 57 -3.55 -16.01 15.90
N ASN A 58 -3.91 -15.25 16.94
CA ASN A 58 -3.39 -15.42 18.29
C ASN A 58 -1.85 -15.45 18.33
N GLY A 59 -1.18 -14.58 17.53
CA GLY A 59 0.26 -14.44 17.44
C GLY A 59 0.97 -15.56 16.67
N ARG A 60 0.25 -16.44 15.98
CA ARG A 60 0.87 -17.46 15.12
C ARG A 60 1.51 -16.86 13.87
N VAL A 61 0.95 -15.77 13.34
CA VAL A 61 1.55 -14.97 12.27
C VAL A 61 1.97 -13.64 12.85
N LYS A 62 3.21 -13.24 12.62
CA LYS A 62 3.77 -11.94 12.99
C LYS A 62 4.39 -11.25 11.80
N PHE A 63 4.53 -9.93 11.89
CA PHE A 63 5.12 -9.13 10.84
C PHE A 63 6.33 -8.36 11.35
N GLN A 64 7.40 -8.38 10.55
CA GLN A 64 8.59 -7.58 10.77
C GLN A 64 8.67 -6.49 9.70
N MET A 65 8.46 -5.23 10.09
CA MET A 65 8.64 -4.10 9.18
C MET A 65 10.13 -3.91 8.88
N LEU A 66 10.50 -3.95 7.60
CA LEU A 66 11.87 -3.66 7.18
C LEU A 66 12.17 -2.16 7.36
N PRO A 67 13.37 -1.81 7.83
CA PRO A 67 13.76 -0.41 8.05
C PRO A 67 13.85 0.39 6.75
N LYS A 68 14.03 -0.29 5.61
CA LYS A 68 14.07 0.28 4.27
C LYS A 68 13.45 -0.70 3.28
N ALA A 69 12.68 -0.16 2.31
CA ALA A 69 12.18 -0.98 1.21
C ALA A 69 13.35 -1.54 0.38
N PRO A 70 13.28 -2.81 -0.06
CA PRO A 70 14.34 -3.46 -0.83
C PRO A 70 14.46 -2.93 -2.26
N SER A 71 13.49 -2.14 -2.72
CA SER A 71 13.47 -1.52 -4.05
C SER A 71 12.93 -0.09 -4.00
N ALA A 72 13.15 0.69 -5.07
CA ALA A 72 12.39 1.90 -5.31
C ALA A 72 10.89 1.57 -5.51
N ALA A 73 10.00 2.54 -5.29
CA ALA A 73 8.56 2.32 -5.31
C ALA A 73 8.03 1.57 -6.56
N PRO A 74 8.45 1.89 -7.80
CA PRO A 74 8.01 1.14 -8.98
C PRO A 74 8.42 -0.33 -9.02
N GLY A 75 9.51 -0.70 -8.34
CA GLY A 75 10.02 -2.08 -8.26
C GLY A 75 9.39 -2.93 -7.16
N THR A 76 8.45 -2.38 -6.38
CA THR A 76 7.89 -3.08 -5.21
C THR A 76 7.17 -4.38 -5.57
N PHE A 77 6.45 -4.41 -6.70
CA PHE A 77 5.79 -5.64 -7.16
C PHE A 77 6.80 -6.77 -7.39
N ASP A 78 7.87 -6.47 -8.13
CA ASP A 78 8.91 -7.46 -8.41
C ASP A 78 9.65 -7.89 -7.12
N ALA A 79 9.90 -6.96 -6.20
CA ALA A 79 10.53 -7.28 -4.91
C ALA A 79 9.71 -8.27 -4.08
N VAL A 80 8.37 -8.16 -4.09
CA VAL A 80 7.50 -9.13 -3.41
C VAL A 80 7.43 -10.44 -4.19
N ARG A 81 7.26 -10.38 -5.51
CA ARG A 81 7.21 -11.58 -6.36
C ARG A 81 8.48 -12.43 -6.20
N ASP A 82 9.62 -11.79 -6.19
CA ASP A 82 10.95 -12.43 -6.15
C ASP A 82 11.41 -12.76 -4.71
N GLY A 83 10.56 -12.54 -3.70
CA GLY A 83 10.81 -12.93 -2.30
C GLY A 83 11.81 -12.05 -1.55
N LEU A 84 12.12 -10.84 -2.02
CA LEU A 84 12.97 -9.89 -1.30
C LEU A 84 12.25 -9.30 -0.08
N VAL A 85 10.94 -9.34 -0.06
CA VAL A 85 10.04 -9.01 1.04
C VAL A 85 8.74 -9.79 0.88
N ASP A 86 8.13 -10.20 1.99
CA ASP A 86 6.95 -11.06 1.91
C ASP A 86 5.66 -10.28 1.63
N VAL A 87 5.51 -9.07 2.17
CA VAL A 87 4.27 -8.28 2.07
C VAL A 87 4.59 -6.81 1.75
N SER A 88 3.90 -6.25 0.76
CA SER A 88 3.98 -4.82 0.45
C SER A 88 2.77 -4.36 -0.40
N TYR A 89 2.80 -3.11 -0.83
CA TYR A 89 1.80 -2.49 -1.71
C TYR A 89 2.46 -1.54 -2.71
N VAL A 90 1.83 -1.34 -3.85
CA VAL A 90 2.28 -0.33 -4.83
C VAL A 90 1.09 0.17 -5.67
N THR A 91 1.21 1.39 -6.19
CA THR A 91 0.21 1.92 -7.12
C THR A 91 0.43 1.37 -8.53
N ALA A 92 -0.66 1.01 -9.21
CA ALA A 92 -0.66 0.59 -10.61
C ALA A 92 -0.14 1.70 -11.54
N SER A 93 -0.32 2.97 -11.17
CA SER A 93 0.19 4.13 -11.92
C SER A 93 1.70 4.09 -12.18
N TYR A 94 2.49 3.41 -11.33
CA TYR A 94 3.94 3.28 -11.53
C TYR A 94 4.30 2.24 -12.60
N THR A 95 3.41 1.32 -12.90
CA THR A 95 3.61 0.26 -13.89
C THR A 95 2.36 0.08 -14.76
N PRO A 96 1.88 1.14 -15.46
CA PRO A 96 0.59 1.13 -16.15
C PRO A 96 0.52 0.12 -17.29
N ALA A 97 1.65 -0.25 -17.89
CA ALA A 97 1.70 -1.30 -18.91
C ALA A 97 1.49 -2.71 -18.32
N ARG A 98 1.84 -2.94 -17.04
CA ARG A 98 1.64 -4.21 -16.35
C ARG A 98 0.24 -4.31 -15.76
N HIS A 99 -0.30 -3.22 -15.25
CA HIS A 99 -1.56 -3.14 -14.52
C HIS A 99 -2.50 -2.11 -15.16
N PRO A 100 -2.95 -2.29 -16.42
CA PRO A 100 -3.83 -1.33 -17.08
C PRO A 100 -5.24 -1.31 -16.50
N LEU A 101 -5.82 -2.43 -16.07
CA LEU A 101 -7.20 -2.49 -15.61
C LEU A 101 -7.45 -1.75 -14.28
N PRO A 102 -6.57 -1.81 -13.26
CA PRO A 102 -6.70 -1.01 -12.06
C PRO A 102 -6.84 0.50 -12.29
N LEU A 103 -6.31 1.02 -13.42
CA LEU A 103 -6.40 2.45 -13.75
C LEU A 103 -7.85 2.95 -13.91
N VAL A 104 -8.82 2.04 -14.06
CA VAL A 104 -10.25 2.43 -14.07
C VAL A 104 -10.66 3.13 -12.76
N ALA A 105 -10.06 2.77 -11.63
CA ALA A 105 -10.32 3.42 -10.34
C ALA A 105 -9.63 4.79 -10.18
N GLU A 106 -8.79 5.16 -11.14
CA GLU A 106 -8.06 6.45 -11.14
C GLU A 106 -8.81 7.54 -11.91
N LEU A 107 -9.88 7.18 -12.64
CA LEU A 107 -10.64 8.11 -13.47
C LEU A 107 -11.30 9.22 -12.65
N PRO A 108 -11.42 10.44 -13.21
CA PRO A 108 -12.19 11.51 -12.59
C PRO A 108 -13.62 11.09 -12.25
N GLY A 109 -14.13 11.52 -11.10
CA GLY A 109 -15.52 11.24 -10.69
C GLY A 109 -15.75 9.83 -10.13
N ALA A 110 -14.70 9.02 -9.93
CA ALA A 110 -14.84 7.67 -9.39
C ALA A 110 -15.36 7.63 -7.94
N GLY A 111 -15.13 8.69 -7.15
CA GLY A 111 -15.66 8.82 -5.79
C GLY A 111 -15.15 10.05 -5.07
N ALA A 112 -15.97 10.58 -4.14
CA ALA A 112 -15.64 11.78 -3.39
C ALA A 112 -14.66 11.57 -2.24
N THR A 113 -14.43 10.31 -1.83
CA THR A 113 -13.50 9.95 -0.74
C THR A 113 -12.70 8.70 -1.09
N ALA A 114 -11.56 8.51 -0.43
CA ALA A 114 -10.76 7.31 -0.54
C ALA A 114 -11.58 6.04 -0.19
N GLU A 115 -12.43 6.11 0.81
CA GLU A 115 -13.27 4.98 1.26
C GLU A 115 -14.25 4.55 0.16
N ILE A 116 -15.05 5.50 -0.35
CA ILE A 116 -16.04 5.22 -1.41
C ILE A 116 -15.36 4.59 -2.62
N ASN A 117 -14.27 5.22 -3.08
CA ASN A 117 -13.54 4.76 -4.26
C ASN A 117 -12.88 3.40 -4.04
N SER A 118 -12.27 3.17 -2.87
CA SER A 118 -11.64 1.89 -2.52
C SER A 118 -12.66 0.75 -2.47
N VAL A 119 -13.83 0.97 -1.86
CA VAL A 119 -14.91 -0.03 -1.79
C VAL A 119 -15.43 -0.35 -3.19
N ALA A 120 -15.68 0.67 -4.02
CA ALA A 120 -16.12 0.48 -5.40
C ALA A 120 -15.07 -0.27 -6.22
N PHE A 121 -13.81 0.15 -6.14
CA PHE A 121 -12.69 -0.50 -6.83
C PHE A 121 -12.52 -1.97 -6.40
N SER A 122 -12.57 -2.24 -5.10
CA SER A 122 -12.46 -3.61 -4.59
C SER A 122 -13.58 -4.51 -5.14
N ARG A 123 -14.83 -4.03 -5.14
CA ARG A 123 -15.97 -4.78 -5.70
C ARG A 123 -15.83 -5.03 -7.20
N ILE A 124 -15.39 -4.02 -7.97
CA ILE A 124 -15.14 -4.14 -9.40
C ILE A 124 -14.00 -5.12 -9.66
N HIS A 125 -12.92 -5.00 -8.92
CA HIS A 125 -11.76 -5.88 -9.08
C HIS A 125 -12.15 -7.35 -8.90
N TRP A 126 -12.75 -7.71 -7.78
CA TRP A 126 -13.10 -9.10 -7.49
C TRP A 126 -14.20 -9.65 -8.41
N LYS A 127 -15.07 -8.79 -8.93
CA LYS A 127 -16.15 -9.24 -9.81
C LYS A 127 -15.74 -9.34 -11.28
N TYR A 128 -14.92 -8.40 -11.77
CA TYR A 128 -14.70 -8.25 -13.20
C TYR A 128 -13.22 -8.30 -13.62
N LEU A 129 -12.28 -7.80 -12.78
CA LEU A 129 -10.90 -7.61 -13.22
C LEU A 129 -9.97 -8.76 -12.83
N GLN A 130 -10.28 -9.52 -11.78
CA GLN A 130 -9.41 -10.59 -11.29
C GLN A 130 -9.10 -11.66 -12.35
N ALA A 131 -10.02 -11.91 -13.29
CA ALA A 131 -9.84 -12.91 -14.34
C ALA A 131 -8.69 -12.57 -15.30
N ALA A 132 -8.34 -11.29 -15.46
CA ALA A 132 -7.20 -10.85 -16.27
C ALA A 132 -5.85 -11.20 -15.62
N ASN A 133 -5.84 -11.55 -14.34
CA ASN A 133 -4.67 -12.02 -13.59
C ASN A 133 -3.43 -11.10 -13.70
N GLU A 134 -3.64 -9.78 -13.68
CA GLU A 134 -2.56 -8.79 -13.80
C GLU A 134 -1.57 -8.84 -12.62
N TYR A 135 -1.98 -9.40 -11.47
CA TYR A 135 -1.13 -9.63 -10.30
C TYR A 135 -0.50 -11.04 -10.27
N LYS A 136 -0.30 -11.65 -11.44
CA LYS A 136 0.32 -12.99 -11.54
C LYS A 136 1.71 -13.01 -10.86
N GLY A 137 1.94 -14.03 -10.03
CA GLY A 137 3.20 -14.26 -9.31
C GLY A 137 3.21 -13.74 -7.87
N VAL A 138 2.12 -13.08 -7.46
CA VAL A 138 1.90 -12.71 -6.06
C VAL A 138 0.49 -13.10 -5.63
N LYS A 139 0.26 -13.22 -4.32
CA LYS A 139 -1.07 -13.29 -3.74
C LYS A 139 -1.61 -11.88 -3.53
N LEU A 140 -2.59 -11.47 -4.31
CA LEU A 140 -3.29 -10.21 -4.08
C LEU A 140 -4.18 -10.35 -2.83
N LEU A 141 -3.96 -9.49 -1.85
CA LEU A 141 -4.71 -9.44 -0.58
C LEU A 141 -5.88 -8.47 -0.66
N GLY A 142 -5.71 -7.40 -1.42
CA GLY A 142 -6.73 -6.38 -1.61
C GLY A 142 -6.30 -5.30 -2.58
N VAL A 143 -7.26 -4.46 -2.96
CA VAL A 143 -7.05 -3.26 -3.76
C VAL A 143 -7.73 -2.07 -3.10
N PHE A 144 -7.14 -0.89 -3.24
CA PHE A 144 -7.65 0.34 -2.66
C PHE A 144 -7.18 1.56 -3.45
N THR A 145 -7.64 2.76 -3.08
CA THR A 145 -7.22 4.03 -3.67
C THR A 145 -6.85 5.03 -2.59
N HIS A 146 -6.07 6.06 -2.94
CA HIS A 146 -5.96 7.25 -2.10
C HIS A 146 -7.18 8.17 -2.26
N GLY A 147 -7.23 9.27 -1.51
CA GLY A 147 -8.26 10.30 -1.61
C GLY A 147 -8.26 11.03 -2.96
N PRO A 148 -9.25 11.93 -3.18
CA PRO A 148 -9.35 12.71 -4.40
C PRO A 148 -8.10 13.52 -4.68
N GLY A 149 -7.52 13.36 -5.87
CA GLY A 149 -6.33 14.08 -6.30
C GLY A 149 -6.62 15.55 -6.58
N GLN A 150 -5.72 16.41 -6.14
CA GLN A 150 -5.78 17.85 -6.24
C GLN A 150 -4.49 18.41 -6.86
N MET A 151 -4.46 19.69 -7.17
CA MET A 151 -3.30 20.35 -7.77
C MET A 151 -2.62 21.28 -6.75
N PHE A 152 -1.31 21.13 -6.60
CA PHE A 152 -0.49 21.92 -5.69
C PHE A 152 0.68 22.53 -6.42
N LEU A 153 0.95 23.81 -6.17
CA LEU A 153 1.87 24.63 -6.95
C LEU A 153 2.83 25.40 -6.05
N VAL A 154 4.05 25.62 -6.54
CA VAL A 154 5.13 26.27 -5.77
C VAL A 154 5.07 27.80 -5.90
N LYS A 155 5.01 28.33 -7.13
CA LYS A 155 5.23 29.77 -7.37
C LYS A 155 4.05 30.50 -7.99
N LYS A 156 3.14 29.78 -8.68
CA LYS A 156 2.09 30.40 -9.48
C LYS A 156 0.75 29.84 -9.07
N LYS A 157 -0.23 30.72 -8.91
CA LYS A 157 -1.63 30.34 -8.82
C LYS A 157 -2.14 29.90 -10.19
N VAL A 158 -3.03 28.94 -10.24
CA VAL A 158 -3.72 28.49 -11.44
C VAL A 158 -5.20 28.76 -11.28
N ASP A 159 -5.73 29.70 -12.07
CA ASP A 159 -7.13 30.11 -12.10
C ASP A 159 -7.83 29.71 -13.42
N SER A 160 -7.04 29.38 -14.46
CA SER A 160 -7.53 29.00 -15.79
C SER A 160 -6.69 27.90 -16.40
N LEU A 161 -7.18 27.26 -17.47
CA LEU A 161 -6.42 26.27 -18.23
C LEU A 161 -5.18 26.87 -18.88
N ASP A 162 -5.24 28.13 -19.31
CA ASP A 162 -4.10 28.83 -19.91
C ASP A 162 -2.94 28.96 -18.93
N ASP A 163 -3.24 29.06 -17.65
CA ASP A 163 -2.22 29.09 -16.60
C ASP A 163 -1.43 27.78 -16.47
N LEU A 164 -2.00 26.66 -16.92
CA LEU A 164 -1.36 25.35 -16.92
C LEU A 164 -0.50 25.10 -18.16
N ALA A 165 -0.68 25.90 -19.22
CA ALA A 165 -0.01 25.67 -20.49
C ALA A 165 1.51 25.55 -20.32
N GLY A 166 2.05 24.36 -20.61
CA GLY A 166 3.47 24.05 -20.52
C GLY A 166 4.06 23.96 -19.11
N LEU A 167 3.28 24.17 -18.04
CA LEU A 167 3.79 24.01 -16.67
C LEU A 167 4.24 22.58 -16.43
N LYS A 168 5.48 22.42 -15.97
CA LYS A 168 6.05 21.13 -15.62
C LYS A 168 5.48 20.66 -14.28
N ILE A 169 4.57 19.71 -14.32
CA ILE A 169 3.86 19.18 -13.15
C ILE A 169 4.32 17.76 -12.85
N ARG A 170 4.79 17.52 -11.63
CA ARG A 170 5.09 16.15 -11.18
C ARG A 170 3.79 15.35 -11.06
N THR A 171 3.76 14.17 -11.68
CA THR A 171 2.66 13.19 -11.55
C THR A 171 3.22 11.81 -11.20
N GLY A 172 2.37 10.91 -10.70
CA GLY A 172 2.71 9.51 -10.47
C GLY A 172 2.66 8.62 -11.72
N GLY A 173 2.24 9.16 -12.86
CA GLY A 173 1.91 8.37 -14.05
C GLY A 173 0.41 8.02 -14.09
N GLY A 174 0.04 7.00 -14.90
CA GLY A 174 -1.34 6.55 -15.02
C GLY A 174 -2.31 7.64 -15.50
N ILE A 175 -3.49 7.70 -14.89
CA ILE A 175 -4.49 8.71 -15.23
C ILE A 175 -4.06 10.12 -14.86
N ALA A 176 -3.28 10.29 -13.78
CA ALA A 176 -2.76 11.61 -13.40
C ALA A 176 -1.86 12.24 -14.48
N GLU A 177 -1.06 11.42 -15.19
CA GLU A 177 -0.26 11.89 -16.33
C GLU A 177 -1.14 12.29 -17.50
N GLN A 178 -2.14 11.46 -17.83
CA GLN A 178 -3.07 11.74 -18.93
C GLN A 178 -3.89 13.01 -18.64
N ALA A 179 -4.36 13.17 -17.41
CA ALA A 179 -5.08 14.37 -16.97
C ALA A 179 -4.19 15.62 -17.10
N ALA A 180 -2.93 15.56 -16.69
CA ALA A 180 -2.02 16.69 -16.83
C ALA A 180 -1.86 17.10 -18.30
N LYS A 181 -1.68 16.14 -19.20
CA LYS A 181 -1.63 16.40 -20.67
C LYS A 181 -2.91 17.02 -21.20
N ALA A 182 -4.05 16.46 -20.82
CA ALA A 182 -5.37 16.94 -21.25
C ALA A 182 -5.64 18.38 -20.78
N LEU A 183 -5.14 18.76 -19.62
CA LEU A 183 -5.23 20.10 -19.06
C LEU A 183 -4.18 21.08 -19.63
N GLY A 184 -3.32 20.67 -20.56
CA GLY A 184 -2.31 21.51 -21.19
C GLY A 184 -0.98 21.60 -20.42
N ALA A 185 -0.83 20.93 -19.28
CA ALA A 185 0.41 20.88 -18.54
C ALA A 185 1.43 19.93 -19.18
N SER A 186 2.70 20.06 -18.79
CA SER A 186 3.78 19.15 -19.15
C SER A 186 4.05 18.18 -17.98
N PRO A 187 3.53 16.94 -18.02
CA PRO A 187 3.72 16.01 -16.92
C PRO A 187 5.17 15.54 -16.81
N PHE A 188 5.66 15.45 -15.58
CA PHE A 188 6.95 14.90 -15.22
C PHE A 188 6.73 13.70 -14.29
N VAL A 189 6.74 12.50 -14.89
CA VAL A 189 6.43 11.28 -14.17
C VAL A 189 7.58 10.89 -13.24
N LYS A 190 7.32 10.90 -11.94
CA LYS A 190 8.26 10.53 -10.87
C LYS A 190 7.51 9.93 -9.69
N PRO A 191 8.10 8.96 -8.94
CA PRO A 191 7.53 8.45 -7.72
C PRO A 191 7.26 9.54 -6.67
N ALA A 192 6.29 9.30 -5.79
CA ALA A 192 5.88 10.26 -4.77
C ALA A 192 7.01 10.70 -3.83
N PRO A 193 7.93 9.82 -3.38
CA PRO A 193 9.05 10.23 -2.52
C PRO A 193 9.97 11.30 -3.10
N ASP A 194 10.09 11.39 -4.43
CA ASP A 194 10.97 12.37 -5.09
C ASP A 194 10.38 13.79 -5.09
N SER A 195 9.12 13.96 -4.69
CA SER A 195 8.36 15.20 -4.91
C SER A 195 8.94 16.40 -4.18
N TYR A 196 9.38 16.23 -2.92
CA TYR A 196 9.94 17.34 -2.15
C TYR A 196 11.19 17.92 -2.84
N GLU A 197 12.10 17.07 -3.24
CA GLU A 197 13.35 17.47 -3.92
C GLU A 197 13.05 18.17 -5.26
N LEU A 198 12.16 17.58 -6.07
CA LEU A 198 11.79 18.14 -7.36
C LEU A 198 11.15 19.53 -7.28
N LEU A 199 10.30 19.74 -6.26
CA LEU A 199 9.63 21.02 -6.05
C LEU A 199 10.55 22.06 -5.42
N SER A 200 11.34 21.69 -4.41
CA SER A 200 12.29 22.59 -3.74
C SER A 200 13.41 23.06 -4.65
N ALA A 201 13.90 22.17 -5.53
CA ALA A 201 14.90 22.51 -6.53
C ALA A 201 14.32 23.25 -7.75
N GLY A 202 12.99 23.45 -7.83
CA GLY A 202 12.32 24.11 -8.96
C GLY A 202 12.33 23.30 -10.26
N VAL A 203 12.60 21.99 -10.19
CA VAL A 203 12.57 21.08 -11.35
C VAL A 203 11.14 20.89 -11.84
N ALA A 204 10.16 20.88 -10.93
CA ALA A 204 8.74 20.91 -11.24
C ALA A 204 8.08 22.16 -10.62
N ALA A 205 7.14 22.76 -11.35
CA ALA A 205 6.38 23.93 -10.91
C ALA A 205 5.28 23.58 -9.89
N GLY A 206 4.87 22.33 -9.86
CA GLY A 206 3.82 21.80 -8.98
C GLY A 206 3.74 20.29 -9.05
N THR A 207 2.76 19.75 -8.34
CA THR A 207 2.49 18.32 -8.28
C THR A 207 1.00 18.04 -8.17
N PHE A 208 0.58 16.89 -8.67
CA PHE A 208 -0.73 16.32 -8.39
C PHE A 208 -0.59 15.32 -7.24
N PHE A 209 -1.40 15.55 -6.20
CA PHE A 209 -1.44 14.72 -5.00
C PHE A 209 -2.84 14.73 -4.36
N PRO A 210 -3.20 13.72 -3.56
CA PRO A 210 -4.28 13.87 -2.60
C PRO A 210 -3.81 14.75 -1.43
N SER A 211 -4.73 15.50 -0.83
CA SER A 211 -4.41 16.49 0.21
C SER A 211 -3.69 15.90 1.43
N GLU A 212 -4.03 14.67 1.81
CA GLU A 212 -3.40 13.96 2.94
C GLU A 212 -1.91 13.69 2.74
N SER A 213 -1.44 13.68 1.49
CA SER A 213 -0.03 13.42 1.18
C SER A 213 0.86 14.66 1.37
N ILE A 214 0.30 15.86 1.40
CA ILE A 214 1.08 17.10 1.47
C ILE A 214 1.96 17.12 2.72
N LYS A 215 1.36 16.86 3.88
CA LYS A 215 2.11 16.78 5.14
C LYS A 215 3.04 15.56 5.20
N SER A 216 2.59 14.42 4.68
CA SER A 216 3.36 13.17 4.74
C SER A 216 4.68 13.22 3.97
N PHE A 217 4.77 14.07 2.93
CA PHE A 217 5.98 14.30 2.15
C PHE A 217 6.63 15.66 2.42
N ASN A 218 6.26 16.36 3.50
CA ASN A 218 6.75 17.70 3.89
C ASN A 218 6.56 18.76 2.79
N LEU A 219 5.58 18.60 1.94
CA LEU A 219 5.37 19.50 0.79
C LEU A 219 4.80 20.86 1.22
N GLU A 220 4.21 20.97 2.41
CA GLU A 220 3.75 22.22 3.00
C GLU A 220 4.87 23.26 3.16
N LYS A 221 6.14 22.84 3.10
CA LYS A 221 7.31 23.72 3.16
C LYS A 221 7.62 24.41 1.83
N VAL A 222 7.10 23.88 0.72
CA VAL A 222 7.46 24.35 -0.63
C VAL A 222 6.24 24.67 -1.49
N ILE A 223 5.05 24.22 -1.12
CA ILE A 223 3.80 24.53 -1.80
C ILE A 223 3.18 25.78 -1.21
N HIS A 224 2.79 26.72 -2.06
CA HIS A 224 2.17 27.98 -1.65
C HIS A 224 0.76 28.18 -2.23
N PHE A 225 0.40 27.39 -3.24
CA PHE A 225 -0.90 27.47 -3.91
C PHE A 225 -1.53 26.10 -4.08
N ALA A 226 -2.84 26.02 -3.97
CA ALA A 226 -3.61 24.82 -4.22
C ALA A 226 -4.86 25.16 -5.03
N THR A 227 -5.18 24.31 -6.02
CA THR A 227 -6.44 24.36 -6.74
C THR A 227 -7.20 23.08 -6.42
N PHE A 228 -8.37 23.24 -5.79
CA PHE A 228 -9.22 22.13 -5.38
C PHE A 228 -10.34 21.91 -6.40
N PHE A 229 -10.48 20.65 -6.79
CA PHE A 229 -11.55 20.17 -7.66
C PHE A 229 -12.57 19.41 -6.81
N PRO A 230 -13.87 19.73 -6.86
CA PRO A 230 -14.89 18.95 -6.16
C PRO A 230 -14.83 17.47 -6.54
N GLY A 231 -14.66 16.58 -5.56
CA GLY A 231 -14.46 15.14 -5.80
C GLY A 231 -13.11 14.75 -6.41
N GLY A 232 -12.20 15.70 -6.62
CA GLY A 232 -10.91 15.46 -7.26
C GLY A 232 -11.01 15.25 -8.78
N PHE A 233 -9.87 15.28 -9.45
CA PHE A 233 -9.79 15.04 -10.91
C PHE A 233 -9.00 13.79 -11.27
N TYR A 234 -8.51 13.04 -10.28
CA TYR A 234 -7.93 11.70 -10.42
C TYR A 234 -7.87 11.01 -9.05
N SER A 235 -7.55 9.73 -9.05
CA SER A 235 -7.07 9.00 -7.88
C SER A 235 -5.86 8.16 -8.29
N SER A 236 -5.30 7.35 -7.39
CA SER A 236 -4.37 6.28 -7.76
C SER A 236 -4.84 4.97 -7.15
N SER A 237 -4.79 3.93 -7.95
CA SER A 237 -5.14 2.56 -7.57
C SER A 237 -3.93 1.85 -6.96
N PHE A 238 -4.14 1.11 -5.88
CA PHE A 238 -3.10 0.33 -5.21
C PHE A 238 -3.47 -1.15 -5.19
N GLY A 239 -2.47 -2.01 -5.41
CA GLY A 239 -2.52 -3.40 -5.05
C GLY A 239 -1.76 -3.63 -3.73
N PHE A 240 -2.39 -4.36 -2.81
CA PHE A 240 -1.80 -4.86 -1.58
C PHE A 240 -1.62 -6.37 -1.74
N PHE A 241 -0.41 -6.88 -1.61
CA PHE A 241 -0.10 -8.25 -2.02
C PHE A 241 1.05 -8.83 -1.20
N MET A 242 1.14 -10.15 -1.21
CA MET A 242 2.23 -10.89 -0.60
C MET A 242 2.87 -11.88 -1.57
N ASN A 243 4.07 -12.33 -1.23
CA ASN A 243 4.76 -13.36 -1.97
C ASN A 243 3.90 -14.64 -2.06
N GLN A 244 3.82 -15.25 -3.25
CA GLN A 244 2.95 -16.40 -3.50
C GLN A 244 3.38 -17.63 -2.69
N ASP A 245 4.68 -17.85 -2.51
CA ASP A 245 5.21 -19.01 -1.81
C ASP A 245 5.08 -18.90 -0.28
N LYS A 246 4.78 -17.68 0.20
CA LYS A 246 4.56 -17.39 1.63
C LYS A 246 3.08 -17.41 2.02
N TRP A 247 2.17 -17.41 1.05
CA TRP A 247 0.72 -17.56 1.26
C TRP A 247 0.36 -19.02 1.56
#